data_9a9dc35d4e8f6cb4296c0512e0adcd1f
#
_entry.id   9a9dc35d4e8f6cb4296c0512e0adcd1f
#
_cell.length_a   1.000
_cell.length_b   1.000
_cell.length_c   1.000
_cell.angle_alpha   90.00
_cell.angle_beta   90.00
_cell.angle_gamma   90.00
#
_symmetry.space_group_name_H-M   'P 1'
#
loop_
_entity.id
_entity.type
_entity.pdbx_description
1 polymer ?
#
loop_
_entity_poly.entity_id
_entity_poly.type
_entity_poly.pdbx_seq_one_letter_code
_entity_poly.pdbx_strand_id
1 'polypeptide(L)'
;MALENKLNIKDSAELARIEEKISKKRAVELFENGYLDNYKAGTFEMLSAIHRYLFGDIYDFAGKIRTVNMSKGNFRFAPVMYLQTAIENVEKMPQSTFDEIIEKYVEMNIAHPFREGNGRSTRIWLDLILKR
;
A
#
# COMPACT_ATOMS: atom_id res chain seq x y z
N MET A 1 -5.61 -3.26 21.26
CA MET A 1 -4.43 -4.11 21.14
C MET A 1 -3.74 -3.86 19.80
N ALA A 2 -2.42 -3.71 19.78
CA ALA A 2 -1.67 -3.43 18.57
C ALA A 2 -1.53 -4.67 17.68
N LEU A 3 -1.41 -4.45 16.36
CA LEU A 3 -1.03 -5.50 15.42
C LEU A 3 0.33 -6.07 15.80
N GLU A 4 0.55 -7.34 15.50
CA GLU A 4 1.88 -7.93 15.66
C GLU A 4 2.88 -7.15 14.83
N ASN A 5 4.03 -6.82 15.44
CA ASN A 5 5.05 -6.03 14.80
C ASN A 5 6.44 -6.43 15.28
N LYS A 6 7.43 -6.13 14.48
CA LYS A 6 8.83 -6.49 14.77
C LYS A 6 9.44 -5.72 15.95
N LEU A 7 8.77 -4.65 16.37
CA LEU A 7 9.27 -3.77 17.43
C LEU A 7 8.75 -4.16 18.80
N ASN A 8 7.89 -5.18 18.87
CA ASN A 8 7.26 -5.66 20.11
C ASN A 8 6.45 -4.57 20.84
N ILE A 9 5.88 -3.63 20.10
CA ILE A 9 5.05 -2.59 20.67
C ILE A 9 3.65 -3.16 20.90
N LYS A 10 3.13 -3.03 22.10
CA LYS A 10 1.83 -3.58 22.50
C LYS A 10 0.71 -2.54 22.52
N ASP A 11 1.06 -1.27 22.67
CA ASP A 11 0.09 -0.19 22.70
C ASP A 11 -0.17 0.32 21.28
N SER A 12 -1.45 0.31 20.86
CA SER A 12 -1.80 0.69 19.48
C SER A 12 -1.50 2.17 19.17
N ALA A 13 -1.65 3.07 20.15
CA ALA A 13 -1.35 4.48 19.94
C ALA A 13 0.16 4.70 19.75
N GLU A 14 0.96 4.01 20.54
CA GLU A 14 2.41 4.08 20.39
C GLU A 14 2.86 3.49 19.05
N LEU A 15 2.28 2.35 18.66
CA LEU A 15 2.60 1.73 17.37
C LEU A 15 2.28 2.69 16.22
N ALA A 16 1.11 3.33 16.26
CA ALA A 16 0.71 4.28 15.21
C ALA A 16 1.71 5.45 15.12
N ARG A 17 2.17 5.96 16.25
CA ARG A 17 3.13 7.07 16.30
C ARG A 17 4.49 6.67 15.71
N ILE A 18 4.98 5.51 16.09
CA ILE A 18 6.28 5.01 15.59
C ILE A 18 6.17 4.63 14.11
N GLU A 19 5.07 4.00 13.72
CA GLU A 19 4.82 3.63 12.33
C GLU A 19 4.83 4.87 11.43
N GLU A 20 4.16 5.95 11.86
CA GLU A 20 4.15 7.20 11.10
C GLU A 20 5.56 7.75 10.94
N LYS A 21 6.33 7.78 12.01
CA LYS A 21 7.70 8.31 12.01
C LYS A 21 8.60 7.52 11.07
N ILE A 22 8.60 6.20 11.18
CA ILE A 22 9.45 5.34 10.36
C ILE A 22 9.03 5.38 8.88
N SER A 23 7.74 5.29 8.61
CA SER A 23 7.26 5.27 7.23
C SER A 23 7.50 6.59 6.50
N LYS A 24 7.42 7.72 7.19
CA LYS A 24 7.75 9.03 6.61
C LYS A 24 9.22 9.11 6.22
N LYS A 25 10.11 8.64 7.10
CA LYS A 25 11.54 8.61 6.83
C LYS A 25 11.84 7.72 5.62
N ARG A 26 11.22 6.54 5.58
CA ARG A 26 11.40 5.61 4.47
C ARG A 26 10.86 6.18 3.16
N ALA A 27 9.75 6.92 3.21
CA ALA A 27 9.20 7.56 2.01
C ALA A 27 10.18 8.56 1.40
N VAL A 28 10.84 9.37 2.23
CA VAL A 28 11.86 10.30 1.75
C VAL A 28 13.02 9.55 1.09
N GLU A 29 13.53 8.51 1.74
CA GLU A 29 14.62 7.69 1.20
C GLU A 29 14.24 7.06 -0.14
N LEU A 30 13.00 6.62 -0.25
CA LEU A 30 12.48 5.96 -1.44
C LEU A 30 12.59 6.86 -2.68
N PHE A 31 12.27 8.14 -2.54
CA PHE A 31 12.36 9.10 -3.64
C PHE A 31 13.81 9.51 -3.95
N GLU A 32 14.72 9.34 -3.00
CA GLU A 32 16.12 9.77 -3.18
C GLU A 32 17.02 8.69 -3.74
N ASN A 33 16.75 7.42 -3.45
CA ASN A 33 17.70 6.34 -3.72
C ASN A 33 17.48 5.52 -4.99
N GLY A 34 16.46 5.85 -5.78
CA GLY A 34 16.21 5.15 -7.03
C GLY A 34 15.72 3.71 -6.88
N TYR A 35 15.27 3.32 -5.70
CA TYR A 35 14.81 1.94 -5.42
C TYR A 35 13.73 1.46 -6.40
N LEU A 36 12.86 2.38 -6.84
CA LEU A 36 11.72 2.05 -7.70
C LEU A 36 11.98 2.24 -9.19
N ASP A 37 13.20 2.61 -9.58
CA ASP A 37 13.49 2.97 -10.97
C ASP A 37 13.23 1.82 -11.96
N ASN A 38 13.40 0.58 -11.52
CA ASN A 38 13.23 -0.60 -12.38
C ASN A 38 11.79 -1.17 -12.34
N TYR A 39 10.91 -0.57 -11.55
CA TYR A 39 9.52 -1.02 -11.48
C TYR A 39 8.66 -0.24 -12.46
N LYS A 40 7.71 -0.94 -13.08
CA LYS A 40 6.78 -0.29 -14.00
C LYS A 40 5.65 0.39 -13.22
N ALA A 41 5.42 1.67 -13.49
CA ALA A 41 4.37 2.44 -12.82
C ALA A 41 2.99 1.85 -13.11
N GLY A 42 2.16 1.75 -12.06
CA GLY A 42 0.80 1.23 -12.19
C GLY A 42 0.68 -0.28 -12.02
N THR A 43 1.77 -0.98 -11.75
CA THR A 43 1.74 -2.42 -11.47
C THR A 43 1.59 -2.68 -9.98
N PHE A 44 1.04 -3.84 -9.64
CA PHE A 44 0.99 -4.25 -8.25
C PHE A 44 2.39 -4.55 -7.70
N GLU A 45 3.29 -5.02 -8.55
CA GLU A 45 4.68 -5.28 -8.14
C GLU A 45 5.32 -4.00 -7.59
N MET A 46 5.10 -2.86 -8.24
CA MET A 46 5.59 -1.58 -7.73
C MET A 46 4.93 -1.21 -6.41
N LEU A 47 3.60 -1.37 -6.30
CA LEU A 47 2.89 -1.07 -5.07
C LEU A 47 3.37 -1.94 -3.91
N SER A 48 3.58 -3.24 -4.16
CA SER A 48 4.12 -4.17 -3.18
C SER A 48 5.51 -3.74 -2.72
N ALA A 49 6.36 -3.32 -3.66
CA ALA A 49 7.71 -2.85 -3.35
C ALA A 49 7.67 -1.57 -2.50
N ILE A 50 6.76 -0.66 -2.80
CA ILE A 50 6.57 0.55 -2.00
C ILE A 50 6.20 0.18 -0.56
N HIS A 51 5.20 -0.67 -0.40
CA HIS A 51 4.73 -1.09 0.91
C HIS A 51 5.83 -1.77 1.71
N ARG A 52 6.55 -2.68 1.08
CA ARG A 52 7.68 -3.38 1.72
C ARG A 52 8.75 -2.41 2.20
N TYR A 53 9.06 -1.40 1.39
CA TYR A 53 10.08 -0.42 1.76
C TYR A 53 9.65 0.42 2.95
N LEU A 54 8.39 0.87 2.96
CA LEU A 54 7.88 1.74 4.04
C LEU A 54 7.72 1.00 5.36
N PHE A 55 7.28 -0.26 5.32
CA PHE A 55 6.83 -0.98 6.51
C PHE A 55 7.62 -2.24 6.84
N GLY A 56 8.63 -2.56 6.05
CA GLY A 56 9.41 -3.80 6.25
C GLY A 56 10.13 -3.89 7.58
N ASP A 57 10.47 -2.78 8.19
CA ASP A 57 11.10 -2.77 9.52
C ASP A 57 10.10 -2.96 10.65
N ILE A 58 8.81 -2.82 10.36
CA ILE A 58 7.75 -2.82 11.37
C ILE A 58 6.94 -4.11 11.33
N TYR A 59 6.60 -4.59 10.13
CA TYR A 59 5.67 -5.71 9.94
C TYR A 59 6.26 -6.81 9.08
N ASP A 60 6.01 -8.05 9.49
CA ASP A 60 6.37 -9.22 8.66
C ASP A 60 5.52 -9.32 7.40
N PHE A 61 4.31 -8.75 7.41
CA PHE A 61 3.42 -8.79 6.25
C PHE A 61 3.71 -7.70 5.21
N ALA A 62 4.74 -6.87 5.43
CA ALA A 62 5.05 -5.78 4.49
C ALA A 62 5.25 -6.31 3.07
N GLY A 63 4.53 -5.72 2.12
CA GLY A 63 4.57 -6.11 0.72
C GLY A 63 3.76 -7.35 0.37
N LYS A 64 3.07 -7.95 1.34
CA LYS A 64 2.28 -9.17 1.13
C LYS A 64 0.78 -8.87 1.14
N ILE A 65 0.04 -9.53 0.27
CA ILE A 65 -1.41 -9.40 0.22
C ILE A 65 -2.00 -9.94 1.53
N ARG A 66 -2.97 -9.21 2.07
CA ARG A 66 -3.62 -9.61 3.33
C ARG A 66 -4.37 -10.92 3.21
N THR A 67 -4.52 -11.58 4.34
CA THR A 67 -5.21 -12.86 4.44
C THR A 67 -6.51 -12.76 5.24
N VAL A 68 -6.94 -11.55 5.61
CA VAL A 68 -8.14 -11.30 6.40
C VAL A 68 -9.07 -10.32 5.69
N ASN A 69 -10.38 -10.49 5.90
CA ASN A 69 -11.36 -9.52 5.43
C ASN A 69 -11.28 -8.26 6.27
N MET A 70 -11.50 -7.11 5.65
CA MET A 70 -11.39 -5.81 6.31
C MET A 70 -12.55 -4.90 5.93
N SER A 71 -12.92 -4.04 6.87
CA SER A 71 -13.92 -3.01 6.65
C SER A 71 -13.57 -1.74 7.41
N LYS A 72 -14.15 -0.63 6.99
CA LYS A 72 -14.04 0.64 7.71
C LYS A 72 -15.45 1.21 7.85
N GLY A 73 -15.97 1.23 9.10
CA GLY A 73 -17.36 1.55 9.33
C GLY A 73 -18.26 0.53 8.63
N ASN A 74 -19.17 1.03 7.79
CA ASN A 74 -20.07 0.18 7.00
C ASN A 74 -19.50 -0.23 5.64
N PHE A 75 -18.34 0.30 5.28
CA PHE A 75 -17.71 -0.01 4.00
C PHE A 75 -16.84 -1.26 4.11
N ARG A 76 -17.08 -2.22 3.22
CA ARG A 76 -16.26 -3.44 3.15
C ARG A 76 -15.32 -3.36 1.95
N PHE A 77 -14.04 -3.61 2.22
CA PHE A 77 -13.05 -3.72 1.16
C PHE A 77 -13.19 -5.07 0.45
N ALA A 78 -12.48 -5.27 -0.65
CA ALA A 78 -12.59 -6.50 -1.43
C ALA A 78 -12.44 -7.74 -0.54
N PRO A 79 -13.34 -8.74 -0.66
CA PRO A 79 -13.20 -9.97 0.10
C PRO A 79 -11.90 -10.71 -0.24
N VAL A 80 -11.27 -11.31 0.76
CA VAL A 80 -9.99 -12.00 0.60
C VAL A 80 -10.03 -13.02 -0.55
N MET A 81 -11.12 -13.78 -0.67
CA MET A 81 -11.21 -14.81 -1.71
C MET A 81 -11.19 -14.25 -3.13
N TYR A 82 -11.53 -12.97 -3.31
CA TYR A 82 -11.50 -12.31 -4.62
C TYR A 82 -10.40 -11.27 -4.75
N LEU A 83 -9.58 -11.11 -3.71
CA LEU A 83 -8.62 -10.00 -3.64
C LEU A 83 -7.58 -10.07 -4.75
N GLN A 84 -7.04 -11.25 -5.02
CA GLN A 84 -6.06 -11.44 -6.08
C GLN A 84 -6.63 -11.02 -7.44
N THR A 85 -7.85 -11.45 -7.74
CA THR A 85 -8.54 -11.07 -8.98
C THR A 85 -8.81 -9.58 -9.04
N ALA A 86 -9.24 -8.99 -7.91
CA ALA A 86 -9.50 -7.55 -7.85
C ALA A 86 -8.22 -6.76 -8.15
N ILE A 87 -7.10 -7.15 -7.57
CA ILE A 87 -5.81 -6.51 -7.80
C ILE A 87 -5.40 -6.61 -9.27
N GLU A 88 -5.54 -7.81 -9.85
CA GLU A 88 -5.21 -8.02 -11.26
C GLU A 88 -6.07 -7.16 -12.19
N ASN A 89 -7.36 -7.01 -11.87
CA ASN A 89 -8.25 -6.16 -12.65
C ASN A 89 -7.87 -4.69 -12.57
N VAL A 90 -7.51 -4.22 -11.37
CA VAL A 90 -7.04 -2.84 -11.20
C VAL A 90 -5.76 -2.60 -11.97
N GLU A 91 -4.83 -3.55 -11.93
CA GLU A 91 -3.55 -3.43 -12.63
C GLU A 91 -3.76 -3.24 -14.14
N LYS A 92 -4.78 -3.87 -14.71
CA LYS A 92 -5.11 -3.77 -16.14
C LYS A 92 -5.85 -2.49 -16.53
N MET A 93 -6.34 -1.74 -15.57
CA MET A 93 -7.07 -0.50 -15.85
C MET A 93 -6.17 0.51 -16.57
N PRO A 94 -6.74 1.31 -17.50
CA PRO A 94 -5.96 2.29 -18.23
C PRO A 94 -5.42 3.41 -17.34
N GLN A 95 -4.32 3.98 -17.74
CA GLN A 95 -3.67 5.08 -17.02
C GLN A 95 -3.08 6.12 -17.97
N SER A 96 -3.78 6.39 -19.07
CA SER A 96 -3.31 7.32 -20.10
C SER A 96 -3.76 8.76 -19.85
N THR A 97 -4.86 8.96 -19.13
CA THR A 97 -5.39 10.29 -18.79
C THR A 97 -5.43 10.46 -17.29
N PHE A 98 -5.51 11.71 -16.84
CA PHE A 98 -5.61 12.01 -15.41
C PHE A 98 -6.82 11.32 -14.77
N ASP A 99 -7.98 11.38 -15.43
CA ASP A 99 -9.19 10.77 -14.89
C ASP A 99 -9.05 9.25 -14.76
N GLU A 100 -8.43 8.60 -15.76
CA GLU A 100 -8.16 7.16 -15.70
C GLU A 100 -7.24 6.80 -14.55
N ILE A 101 -6.21 7.59 -14.34
CA ILE A 101 -5.25 7.35 -13.25
C ILE A 101 -5.94 7.49 -11.90
N ILE A 102 -6.77 8.50 -11.71
CA ILE A 102 -7.50 8.70 -10.45
C ILE A 102 -8.49 7.54 -10.23
N GLU A 103 -9.20 7.11 -11.25
CA GLU A 103 -10.12 5.97 -11.15
C GLU A 103 -9.36 4.70 -10.74
N LYS A 104 -8.22 4.45 -11.36
CA LYS A 104 -7.37 3.30 -11.02
C LYS A 104 -6.90 3.36 -9.57
N TYR A 105 -6.50 4.53 -9.12
CA TYR A 105 -6.09 4.76 -7.73
C TYR A 105 -7.23 4.47 -6.75
N VAL A 106 -8.43 4.97 -7.04
CA VAL A 106 -9.62 4.73 -6.20
C VAL A 106 -9.92 3.23 -6.11
N GLU A 107 -9.89 2.53 -7.25
CA GLU A 107 -10.16 1.10 -7.27
C GLU A 107 -9.12 0.30 -6.49
N MET A 108 -7.85 0.72 -6.51
CA MET A 108 -6.83 0.04 -5.71
C MET A 108 -7.08 0.25 -4.21
N ASN A 109 -7.56 1.43 -3.81
CA ASN A 109 -7.94 1.67 -2.41
C ASN A 109 -9.15 0.84 -2.00
N ILE A 110 -10.10 0.61 -2.91
CA ILE A 110 -11.25 -0.26 -2.63
C ILE A 110 -10.80 -1.71 -2.48
N ALA A 111 -9.85 -2.16 -3.29
CA ALA A 111 -9.27 -3.49 -3.15
C ALA A 111 -8.57 -3.64 -1.80
N HIS A 112 -7.85 -2.62 -1.36
CA HIS A 112 -7.22 -2.57 -0.05
C HIS A 112 -6.31 -3.79 0.18
N PRO A 113 -5.21 -3.90 -0.59
CA PRO A 113 -4.46 -5.17 -0.64
C PRO A 113 -3.71 -5.55 0.63
N PHE A 114 -3.34 -4.58 1.48
CA PHE A 114 -2.49 -4.85 2.63
C PHE A 114 -3.24 -4.78 3.95
N ARG A 115 -2.67 -5.42 4.97
CA ARG A 115 -3.28 -5.44 6.31
C ARG A 115 -3.27 -4.06 6.97
N GLU A 116 -2.26 -3.23 6.67
CA GLU A 116 -2.08 -1.89 7.22
C GLU A 116 -1.28 -1.07 6.22
N GLY A 117 -1.40 0.24 6.27
CA GLY A 117 -0.56 1.13 5.46
C GLY A 117 -1.00 1.28 3.99
N ASN A 118 -2.22 0.86 3.65
CA ASN A 118 -2.73 0.98 2.27
C ASN A 118 -2.75 2.42 1.78
N GLY A 119 -3.23 3.35 2.60
CA GLY A 119 -3.36 4.75 2.20
C GLY A 119 -2.04 5.38 1.81
N ARG A 120 -1.03 5.21 2.62
CA ARG A 120 0.30 5.78 2.35
C ARG A 120 0.94 5.16 1.12
N SER A 121 0.89 3.84 1.01
CA SER A 121 1.50 3.13 -0.11
C SER A 121 0.83 3.46 -1.43
N THR A 122 -0.50 3.47 -1.47
CA THR A 122 -1.23 3.77 -2.70
C THR A 122 -1.07 5.23 -3.11
N ARG A 123 -0.89 6.16 -2.17
CA ARG A 123 -0.65 7.56 -2.50
C ARG A 123 0.69 7.75 -3.21
N ILE A 124 1.74 7.08 -2.75
CA ILE A 124 3.04 7.12 -3.44
C ILE A 124 2.93 6.49 -4.82
N TRP A 125 2.21 5.37 -4.91
CA TRP A 125 1.94 4.69 -6.17
C TRP A 125 1.25 5.63 -7.17
N LEU A 126 0.22 6.36 -6.71
CA LEU A 126 -0.45 7.37 -7.53
C LEU A 126 0.53 8.44 -8.01
N ASP A 127 1.33 8.99 -7.10
CA ASP A 127 2.28 10.05 -7.45
C ASP A 127 3.26 9.58 -8.53
N LEU A 128 3.69 8.33 -8.47
CA LEU A 128 4.62 7.78 -9.46
C LEU A 128 3.96 7.53 -10.81
N ILE A 129 2.68 7.11 -10.82
CA ILE A 129 1.94 6.97 -12.08
C ILE A 129 1.80 8.34 -12.75
N LEU A 130 1.48 9.38 -11.97
CA LEU A 130 1.31 10.74 -12.50
C LEU A 130 2.59 11.33 -13.09
N LYS A 131 3.76 10.92 -12.56
CA LYS A 131 5.05 11.43 -13.03
C LYS A 131 5.56 10.72 -14.28
N ARG A 132 5.03 9.58 -14.57
CA ARG A 132 5.44 8.77 -15.71
C ARG A 132 4.33 8.69 -16.74
#